data_9352039e5f485197eac4b9e122a432d3
#
_entry.id   9352039e5f485197eac4b9e122a432d3
#
_cell.length_a   1.000
_cell.length_b   1.000
_cell.length_c   1.000
_cell.angle_alpha   90.00
_cell.angle_beta   90.00
_cell.angle_gamma   90.00
#
_symmetry.space_group_name_H-M   'P 1'
#
loop_
_entity.id
_entity.type
_entity.pdbx_description
1 polymer ?
#
loop_
_entity_poly.entity_id
_entity_poly.type
_entity_poly.pdbx_seq_one_letter_code
_entity_poly.pdbx_strand_id
1 'polypeptide(L)'
;MRERFDNVGVLGHSEGGTIAMMIAAEHKADFIVSLAGTAVSGKETLLWQNRTALYQAGYSREISDSYCTLLSRAFDATIEGRPVPDSAPYDLPLELNHNYQAVVSQLKTPYMTHFLSLDIRPMLGQINCPVLALNGTKDIQVCHESNLDAIREGLPSNPKNSVLSVEGKNHLFQHCRTGSVAEYRTIEETIAPEVLELIASWISELFSL
;
A
#
# COMPACT_ATOMS: atom_id res chain seq x y z
N MET A 1 1.32 -21.09 17.75
CA MET A 1 0.79 -21.71 16.52
C MET A 1 1.69 -22.83 16.00
N ARG A 2 2.98 -22.59 15.83
CA ARG A 2 3.95 -23.63 15.32
C ARG A 2 4.01 -24.92 16.14
N GLU A 3 3.58 -24.93 17.40
CA GLU A 3 3.45 -26.17 18.21
C GLU A 3 2.27 -27.08 17.78
N ARG A 4 1.35 -26.55 16.96
CA ARG A 4 0.12 -27.26 16.57
C ARG A 4 -0.01 -27.48 15.05
N PHE A 5 0.78 -26.77 14.24
CA PHE A 5 0.70 -26.79 12.78
C PHE A 5 2.08 -26.82 12.16
N ASP A 6 2.25 -27.63 11.14
CA ASP A 6 3.51 -27.77 10.41
C ASP A 6 3.79 -26.54 9.53
N ASN A 7 2.74 -25.89 9.02
CA ASN A 7 2.85 -24.71 8.19
C ASN A 7 2.01 -23.56 8.76
N VAL A 8 2.63 -22.39 8.89
CA VAL A 8 1.98 -21.17 9.41
C VAL A 8 2.23 -20.03 8.43
N GLY A 9 1.16 -19.58 7.76
CA GLY A 9 1.21 -18.42 6.87
C GLY A 9 0.76 -17.13 7.55
N VAL A 10 1.09 -16.01 6.91
CA VAL A 10 0.61 -14.68 7.30
C VAL A 10 -0.12 -14.06 6.11
N LEU A 11 -1.36 -13.64 6.34
CA LEU A 11 -2.13 -12.85 5.39
C LEU A 11 -2.31 -11.45 5.96
N GLY A 12 -1.99 -10.44 5.18
CA GLY A 12 -2.15 -9.04 5.56
C GLY A 12 -2.71 -8.19 4.43
N HIS A 13 -3.50 -7.17 4.81
CA HIS A 13 -4.09 -6.22 3.89
C HIS A 13 -3.52 -4.82 4.13
N SER A 14 -3.26 -4.07 3.05
CA SER A 14 -2.71 -2.72 3.11
C SER A 14 -1.39 -2.69 3.89
N GLU A 15 -1.24 -1.88 4.94
CA GLU A 15 -0.07 -1.91 5.84
C GLU A 15 0.19 -3.31 6.41
N GLY A 16 -0.87 -4.10 6.68
CA GLY A 16 -0.73 -5.50 7.08
C GLY A 16 -0.05 -6.37 6.03
N GLY A 17 -0.24 -6.09 4.74
CA GLY A 17 0.47 -6.75 3.64
C GLY A 17 1.97 -6.42 3.64
N THR A 18 2.33 -5.17 3.94
CA THR A 18 3.71 -4.74 4.15
C THR A 18 4.33 -5.48 5.34
N ILE A 19 3.61 -5.53 6.47
CA ILE A 19 4.05 -6.25 7.67
C ILE A 19 4.23 -7.74 7.39
N ALA A 20 3.35 -8.36 6.60
CA ALA A 20 3.50 -9.77 6.20
C ALA A 20 4.82 -10.01 5.44
N MET A 21 5.19 -9.11 4.52
CA MET A 21 6.48 -9.17 3.82
C MET A 21 7.67 -8.97 4.77
N MET A 22 7.58 -8.07 5.74
CA MET A 22 8.62 -7.89 6.76
C MET A 22 8.79 -9.14 7.63
N ILE A 23 7.69 -9.76 8.06
CA ILE A 23 7.70 -11.02 8.84
C ILE A 23 8.35 -12.15 8.02
N ALA A 24 8.06 -12.21 6.71
CA ALA A 24 8.64 -13.21 5.82
C ALA A 24 10.16 -12.98 5.61
N ALA A 25 10.60 -11.73 5.50
CA ALA A 25 12.01 -11.37 5.40
C ALA A 25 12.80 -11.79 6.67
N GLU A 26 12.14 -11.82 7.83
CA GLU A 26 12.68 -12.33 9.08
C GLU A 26 12.56 -13.87 9.22
N HIS A 27 12.13 -14.59 8.17
CA HIS A 27 11.92 -16.04 8.13
C HIS A 27 10.95 -16.58 9.20
N LYS A 28 9.93 -15.77 9.55
CA LYS A 28 8.94 -16.11 10.58
C LYS A 28 7.62 -16.68 10.04
N ALA A 29 7.50 -16.81 8.72
CA ALA A 29 6.33 -17.38 8.04
C ALA A 29 6.76 -18.44 7.03
N ASP A 30 5.91 -19.46 6.82
CA ASP A 30 6.15 -20.52 5.84
C ASP A 30 5.58 -20.17 4.47
N PHE A 31 4.66 -19.22 4.40
CA PHE A 31 4.16 -18.54 3.20
C PHE A 31 3.50 -17.21 3.60
N ILE A 32 3.32 -16.31 2.67
CA ILE A 32 2.56 -15.07 2.91
C ILE A 32 1.59 -14.75 1.79
N VAL A 33 0.51 -14.05 2.16
CA VAL A 33 -0.42 -13.39 1.23
C VAL A 33 -0.43 -11.90 1.56
N SER A 34 0.06 -11.08 0.63
CA SER A 34 0.03 -9.63 0.71
C SER A 34 -1.08 -9.08 -0.18
N LEU A 35 -2.11 -8.53 0.44
CA LEU A 35 -3.26 -7.91 -0.23
C LEU A 35 -3.08 -6.39 -0.21
N ALA A 36 -2.83 -5.79 -1.37
CA ALA A 36 -2.58 -4.34 -1.51
C ALA A 36 -1.51 -3.80 -0.53
N GLY A 37 -0.47 -4.62 -0.24
CA GLY A 37 0.64 -4.21 0.60
C GLY A 37 1.57 -3.24 -0.13
N THR A 38 2.08 -2.23 0.60
CA THR A 38 3.06 -1.30 0.03
C THR A 38 4.45 -1.91 0.04
N ALA A 39 5.14 -1.84 -1.08
CA ALA A 39 6.54 -2.23 -1.25
C ALA A 39 7.46 -1.04 -1.53
N VAL A 40 6.91 0.06 -2.03
CA VAL A 40 7.60 1.34 -2.14
C VAL A 40 7.55 2.09 -0.81
N SER A 41 8.33 3.18 -0.67
CA SER A 41 8.36 3.93 0.60
C SER A 41 6.99 4.52 0.98
N GLY A 42 6.77 4.71 2.28
CA GLY A 42 5.58 5.37 2.78
C GLY A 42 5.42 6.80 2.21
N LYS A 43 6.52 7.52 2.00
CA LYS A 43 6.52 8.81 1.30
C LYS A 43 5.97 8.69 -0.12
N GLU A 44 6.48 7.75 -0.92
CA GLU A 44 6.01 7.51 -2.30
C GLU A 44 4.52 7.16 -2.31
N THR A 45 4.10 6.28 -1.40
CA THR A 45 2.69 5.88 -1.24
C THR A 45 1.78 7.07 -0.96
N LEU A 46 2.10 7.91 0.03
CA LEU A 46 1.26 9.06 0.39
C LEU A 46 1.24 10.13 -0.69
N LEU A 47 2.34 10.35 -1.40
CA LEU A 47 2.36 11.29 -2.53
C LEU A 47 1.48 10.81 -3.67
N TRP A 48 1.51 9.51 -3.97
CA TRP A 48 0.64 8.92 -4.99
C TRP A 48 -0.84 9.00 -4.60
N GLN A 49 -1.19 8.64 -3.35
CA GLN A 49 -2.55 8.75 -2.81
C GLN A 49 -3.11 10.17 -2.95
N ASN A 50 -2.35 11.17 -2.50
CA ASN A 50 -2.78 12.56 -2.56
C ASN A 50 -2.97 13.02 -4.00
N ARG A 51 -2.04 12.71 -4.89
CA ARG A 51 -2.15 13.06 -6.31
C ARG A 51 -3.40 12.45 -6.96
N THR A 52 -3.64 11.16 -6.72
CA THR A 52 -4.80 10.44 -7.25
C THR A 52 -6.11 11.00 -6.70
N ALA A 53 -6.18 11.29 -5.40
CA ALA A 53 -7.34 11.90 -4.77
C ALA A 53 -7.64 13.29 -5.35
N LEU A 54 -6.62 14.11 -5.60
CA LEU A 54 -6.78 15.43 -6.20
C LEU A 54 -7.32 15.36 -7.64
N TYR A 55 -6.80 14.41 -8.43
CA TYR A 55 -7.32 14.18 -9.79
C TYR A 55 -8.78 13.72 -9.77
N GLN A 56 -9.15 12.85 -8.86
CA GLN A 56 -10.55 12.42 -8.71
C GLN A 56 -11.46 13.55 -8.23
N ALA A 57 -10.94 14.47 -7.43
CA ALA A 57 -11.65 15.68 -6.99
C ALA A 57 -11.74 16.77 -8.09
N GLY A 58 -11.13 16.54 -9.27
CA GLY A 58 -11.21 17.45 -10.42
C GLY A 58 -10.18 18.59 -10.40
N TYR A 59 -9.18 18.55 -9.54
CA TYR A 59 -8.10 19.54 -9.55
C TYR A 59 -7.23 19.38 -10.81
N SER A 60 -6.76 20.52 -11.33
CA SER A 60 -5.82 20.52 -12.45
C SER A 60 -4.50 19.83 -12.08
N ARG A 61 -3.77 19.37 -13.10
CA ARG A 61 -2.44 18.79 -12.92
C ARG A 61 -1.48 19.75 -12.22
N GLU A 62 -1.51 21.03 -12.60
CA GLU A 62 -0.64 22.06 -12.03
C GLU A 62 -0.88 22.23 -10.52
N ILE A 63 -2.13 22.33 -10.08
CA ILE A 63 -2.48 22.43 -8.65
C ILE A 63 -2.07 21.16 -7.91
N SER A 64 -2.34 20.00 -8.49
CA SER A 64 -2.02 18.71 -7.89
C SER A 64 -0.51 18.52 -7.74
N ASP A 65 0.28 18.86 -8.75
CA ASP A 65 1.74 18.78 -8.70
C ASP A 65 2.35 19.78 -7.70
N SER A 66 1.80 21.01 -7.65
CA SER A 66 2.22 22.01 -6.66
C SER A 66 1.96 21.54 -5.23
N TYR A 67 0.76 20.99 -4.97
CA TYR A 67 0.40 20.47 -3.66
C TYR A 67 1.25 19.25 -3.28
N CYS A 68 1.45 18.29 -4.19
CA CYS A 68 2.31 17.14 -3.95
C CYS A 68 3.78 17.53 -3.73
N THR A 69 4.26 18.60 -4.38
CA THR A 69 5.60 19.14 -4.13
C THR A 69 5.71 19.70 -2.72
N LEU A 70 4.69 20.42 -2.24
CA LEU A 70 4.61 20.92 -0.87
C LEU A 70 4.63 19.77 0.14
N LEU A 71 3.77 18.75 -0.07
CA LEU A 71 3.75 17.55 0.78
C LEU A 71 5.10 16.83 0.79
N SER A 72 5.75 16.68 -0.36
CA SER A 72 7.06 16.02 -0.44
C SER A 72 8.10 16.73 0.44
N ARG A 73 8.12 18.07 0.43
CA ARG A 73 9.03 18.86 1.29
C ARG A 73 8.69 18.69 2.77
N ALA A 74 7.40 18.62 3.12
CA ALA A 74 6.97 18.39 4.49
C ALA A 74 7.36 16.97 4.98
N PHE A 75 7.22 15.97 4.13
CA PHE A 75 7.62 14.59 4.41
C PHE A 75 9.14 14.47 4.58
N ASP A 76 9.93 15.12 3.69
CA ASP A 76 11.39 15.15 3.83
C ASP A 76 11.82 15.81 5.13
N ALA A 77 11.22 16.95 5.47
CA ALA A 77 11.49 17.63 6.73
C ALA A 77 11.19 16.74 7.94
N THR A 78 10.08 15.96 7.89
CA THR A 78 9.70 15.02 8.95
C THR A 78 10.72 13.89 9.07
N ILE A 79 11.12 13.28 7.96
CA ILE A 79 12.11 12.18 7.91
C ILE A 79 13.45 12.65 8.48
N GLU A 80 13.86 13.87 8.14
CA GLU A 80 15.14 14.46 8.56
C GLU A 80 15.08 15.12 9.95
N GLY A 81 13.93 15.12 10.63
CA GLY A 81 13.76 15.76 11.94
C GLY A 81 13.84 17.30 11.88
N ARG A 82 13.59 17.89 10.70
CA ARG A 82 13.58 19.35 10.50
C ARG A 82 12.17 19.92 10.76
N PRO A 83 12.07 21.22 11.13
CA PRO A 83 10.77 21.88 11.27
C PRO A 83 9.97 21.81 9.96
N VAL A 84 8.70 21.41 10.05
CA VAL A 84 7.75 21.43 8.94
C VAL A 84 7.02 22.78 8.98
N PRO A 85 6.91 23.52 7.85
CA PRO A 85 6.13 24.76 7.79
C PRO A 85 4.66 24.51 8.17
N ASP A 86 4.11 25.30 9.08
CA ASP A 86 2.72 25.15 9.55
C ASP A 86 1.65 25.65 8.55
N SER A 87 2.06 26.38 7.51
CA SER A 87 1.16 26.93 6.50
C SER A 87 1.67 26.65 5.09
N ALA A 88 0.71 26.41 4.19
CA ALA A 88 0.98 26.34 2.76
C ALA A 88 1.17 27.75 2.15
N PRO A 89 1.85 27.86 0.99
CA PRO A 89 1.91 29.12 0.23
C PRO A 89 0.51 29.68 -0.11
N TYR A 90 0.42 30.99 -0.27
CA TYR A 90 -0.85 31.73 -0.45
C TYR A 90 -1.58 31.45 -1.75
N ASP A 91 -0.97 30.78 -2.70
CA ASP A 91 -1.48 30.49 -4.04
C ASP A 91 -2.24 29.17 -4.16
N LEU A 92 -2.35 28.38 -3.07
CA LEU A 92 -3.15 27.16 -3.06
C LEU A 92 -4.61 27.44 -2.67
N PRO A 93 -5.59 26.66 -3.23
CA PRO A 93 -6.98 26.70 -2.80
C PRO A 93 -7.12 26.53 -1.28
N LEU A 94 -8.06 27.26 -0.68
CA LEU A 94 -8.29 27.27 0.78
C LEU A 94 -8.49 25.85 1.36
N GLU A 95 -9.20 25.01 0.63
CA GLU A 95 -9.43 23.60 1.04
C GLU A 95 -8.12 22.81 1.13
N LEU A 96 -7.20 23.01 0.19
CA LEU A 96 -5.88 22.35 0.22
C LEU A 96 -4.99 22.89 1.33
N ASN A 97 -5.16 24.17 1.70
CA ASN A 97 -4.48 24.71 2.88
C ASN A 97 -4.97 24.05 4.17
N HIS A 98 -6.28 23.86 4.34
CA HIS A 98 -6.83 23.14 5.50
C HIS A 98 -6.37 21.70 5.53
N ASN A 99 -6.35 21.03 4.36
CA ASN A 99 -5.87 19.66 4.24
C ASN A 99 -4.38 19.54 4.61
N TYR A 100 -3.56 20.49 4.15
CA TYR A 100 -2.14 20.55 4.50
C TYR A 100 -1.93 20.68 6.01
N GLN A 101 -2.69 21.56 6.69
CA GLN A 101 -2.60 21.71 8.15
C GLN A 101 -2.96 20.41 8.89
N ALA A 102 -3.97 19.67 8.40
CA ALA A 102 -4.33 18.37 8.95
C ALA A 102 -3.20 17.35 8.79
N VAL A 103 -2.57 17.31 7.60
CA VAL A 103 -1.39 16.47 7.34
C VAL A 103 -0.24 16.85 8.27
N VAL A 104 0.12 18.14 8.37
CA VAL A 104 1.20 18.61 9.25
C VAL A 104 0.97 18.21 10.71
N SER A 105 -0.29 18.24 11.16
CA SER A 105 -0.62 17.77 12.51
C SER A 105 -0.31 16.29 12.71
N GLN A 106 -0.59 15.44 11.71
CA GLN A 106 -0.28 14.01 11.74
C GLN A 106 1.22 13.74 11.68
N LEU A 107 1.98 14.54 10.93
CA LEU A 107 3.45 14.41 10.81
C LEU A 107 4.19 14.58 12.14
N LYS A 108 3.57 15.15 13.15
CA LYS A 108 4.14 15.32 14.50
C LYS A 108 4.16 14.00 15.31
N THR A 109 3.60 12.91 14.78
CA THR A 109 3.55 11.62 15.47
C THR A 109 4.77 10.75 15.17
N PRO A 110 5.31 9.99 16.14
CA PRO A 110 6.40 9.03 15.88
C PRO A 110 6.04 7.99 14.81
N TYR A 111 4.76 7.60 14.74
CA TYR A 111 4.26 6.67 13.71
C TYR A 111 4.51 7.22 12.30
N MET A 112 4.14 8.48 12.05
CA MET A 112 4.31 9.07 10.70
C MET A 112 5.76 9.21 10.29
N THR A 113 6.66 9.57 11.20
CA THR A 113 8.10 9.60 10.93
C THR A 113 8.60 8.22 10.50
N HIS A 114 8.19 7.16 11.22
CA HIS A 114 8.57 5.80 10.89
C HIS A 114 7.94 5.37 9.55
N PHE A 115 6.64 5.58 9.37
CA PHE A 115 5.91 5.18 8.16
C PHE A 115 6.51 5.82 6.90
N LEU A 116 6.77 7.13 6.92
CA LEU A 116 7.36 7.85 5.78
C LEU A 116 8.74 7.34 5.39
N SER A 117 9.53 6.93 6.39
CA SER A 117 10.88 6.40 6.19
C SER A 117 10.92 4.92 5.82
N LEU A 118 9.80 4.19 6.02
CA LEU A 118 9.75 2.77 5.78
C LEU A 118 9.79 2.49 4.28
N ASP A 119 10.83 1.78 3.86
CA ASP A 119 10.99 1.24 2.52
C ASP A 119 11.44 -0.23 2.66
N ILE A 120 10.60 -1.15 2.20
CA ILE A 120 10.88 -2.58 2.35
C ILE A 120 11.60 -3.18 1.15
N ARG A 121 11.85 -2.44 0.08
CA ARG A 121 12.56 -2.94 -1.12
C ARG A 121 13.88 -3.65 -0.78
N PRO A 122 14.72 -3.10 0.13
CA PRO A 122 15.96 -3.78 0.52
C PRO A 122 15.77 -5.11 1.27
N MET A 123 14.56 -5.35 1.82
CA MET A 123 14.24 -6.55 2.58
C MET A 123 13.68 -7.67 1.70
N LEU A 124 13.10 -7.35 0.54
CA LEU A 124 12.40 -8.32 -0.32
C LEU A 124 13.30 -9.48 -0.74
N GLY A 125 14.58 -9.21 -1.00
CA GLY A 125 15.57 -10.22 -1.36
C GLY A 125 15.86 -11.27 -0.27
N GLN A 126 15.39 -11.04 0.96
CA GLN A 126 15.56 -11.97 2.10
C GLN A 126 14.36 -12.92 2.25
N ILE A 127 13.26 -12.71 1.49
CA ILE A 127 12.05 -13.53 1.57
C ILE A 127 12.29 -14.86 0.84
N ASN A 128 12.35 -15.94 1.59
CA ASN A 128 12.63 -17.29 1.05
C ASN A 128 11.37 -18.19 0.96
N CYS A 129 10.27 -17.78 1.59
CA CYS A 129 9.00 -18.51 1.53
C CYS A 129 8.16 -18.09 0.30
N PRO A 130 7.18 -18.92 -0.12
CA PRO A 130 6.23 -18.56 -1.16
C PRO A 130 5.45 -17.28 -0.83
N VAL A 131 5.26 -16.42 -1.84
CA VAL A 131 4.56 -15.15 -1.75
C VAL A 131 3.43 -15.09 -2.76
N LEU A 132 2.21 -14.83 -2.29
CA LEU A 132 1.11 -14.33 -3.11
C LEU A 132 0.96 -12.83 -2.84
N ALA A 133 1.21 -11.99 -3.84
CA ALA A 133 0.98 -10.55 -3.75
C ALA A 133 -0.09 -10.13 -4.75
N LEU A 134 -1.18 -9.56 -4.24
CA LEU A 134 -2.32 -9.11 -5.04
C LEU A 134 -2.56 -7.61 -4.84
N ASN A 135 -2.95 -6.91 -5.91
CA ASN A 135 -3.47 -5.55 -5.80
C ASN A 135 -4.52 -5.27 -6.87
N GLY A 136 -5.54 -4.49 -6.54
CA GLY A 136 -6.61 -4.12 -7.46
C GLY A 136 -6.18 -3.06 -8.47
N THR A 137 -6.59 -3.20 -9.75
CA THR A 137 -6.24 -2.19 -10.79
C THR A 137 -6.94 -0.85 -10.61
N LYS A 138 -7.99 -0.81 -9.78
CA LYS A 138 -8.71 0.42 -9.38
C LYS A 138 -8.42 0.85 -7.95
N ASP A 139 -7.35 0.32 -7.35
CA ASP A 139 -6.89 0.78 -6.05
C ASP A 139 -6.32 2.20 -6.15
N ILE A 140 -6.92 3.14 -5.42
CA ILE A 140 -6.48 4.54 -5.37
C ILE A 140 -5.72 4.87 -4.08
N GLN A 141 -5.49 3.89 -3.23
CA GLN A 141 -4.73 4.05 -1.99
C GLN A 141 -3.32 3.47 -2.10
N VAL A 142 -3.17 2.36 -2.82
CA VAL A 142 -1.87 1.73 -3.09
C VAL A 142 -1.74 1.52 -4.60
N CYS A 143 -0.79 2.18 -5.22
CA CYS A 143 -0.52 2.04 -6.65
C CYS A 143 -0.13 0.59 -6.98
N HIS A 144 -1.00 -0.12 -7.70
CA HIS A 144 -0.77 -1.52 -8.01
C HIS A 144 0.48 -1.73 -8.86
N GLU A 145 0.72 -0.85 -9.83
CA GLU A 145 1.87 -0.94 -10.75
C GLU A 145 3.19 -0.87 -9.98
N SER A 146 3.46 0.27 -9.31
CA SER A 146 4.73 0.50 -8.62
C SER A 146 5.01 -0.49 -7.49
N ASN A 147 3.96 -0.91 -6.76
CA ASN A 147 4.15 -1.85 -5.64
C ASN A 147 4.33 -3.29 -6.11
N LEU A 148 3.52 -3.76 -7.06
CA LEU A 148 3.69 -5.12 -7.61
C LEU A 148 4.99 -5.26 -8.39
N ASP A 149 5.44 -4.22 -9.10
CA ASP A 149 6.72 -4.24 -9.80
C ASP A 149 7.88 -4.29 -8.81
N ALA A 150 7.86 -3.46 -7.75
CA ALA A 150 8.86 -3.53 -6.70
C ALA A 150 8.93 -4.92 -6.03
N ILE A 151 7.77 -5.55 -5.76
CA ILE A 151 7.71 -6.90 -5.21
C ILE A 151 8.30 -7.91 -6.20
N ARG A 152 7.91 -7.84 -7.47
CA ARG A 152 8.35 -8.78 -8.52
C ARG A 152 9.85 -8.70 -8.74
N GLU A 153 10.40 -7.49 -8.75
CA GLU A 153 11.83 -7.25 -8.96
C GLU A 153 12.68 -7.60 -7.71
N GLY A 154 12.12 -7.39 -6.52
CA GLY A 154 12.84 -7.60 -5.26
C GLY A 154 12.84 -9.04 -4.75
N LEU A 155 11.83 -9.84 -5.09
CA LEU A 155 11.73 -11.22 -4.60
C LEU A 155 12.76 -12.15 -5.27
N PRO A 156 13.35 -13.10 -4.49
CA PRO A 156 14.11 -14.20 -5.08
C PRO A 156 13.26 -15.04 -6.03
N SER A 157 13.90 -15.63 -7.03
CA SER A 157 13.23 -16.57 -7.94
C SER A 157 12.66 -17.76 -7.17
N ASN A 158 11.34 -17.88 -7.17
CA ASN A 158 10.63 -19.01 -6.57
C ASN A 158 9.42 -19.34 -7.46
N PRO A 159 9.30 -20.57 -8.00
CA PRO A 159 8.20 -20.94 -8.89
C PRO A 159 6.82 -20.91 -8.22
N LYS A 160 6.78 -20.84 -6.89
CA LYS A 160 5.57 -20.73 -6.09
C LYS A 160 5.17 -19.27 -5.81
N ASN A 161 5.98 -18.29 -6.19
CA ASN A 161 5.60 -16.87 -6.09
C ASN A 161 4.55 -16.53 -7.15
N SER A 162 3.55 -15.74 -6.73
CA SER A 162 2.54 -15.17 -7.62
C SER A 162 2.34 -13.69 -7.28
N VAL A 163 2.58 -12.81 -8.27
CA VAL A 163 2.47 -11.34 -8.11
C VAL A 163 1.54 -10.82 -9.19
N LEU A 164 0.28 -10.52 -8.84
CA LEU A 164 -0.79 -10.29 -9.78
C LEU A 164 -1.58 -9.02 -9.48
N SER A 165 -1.90 -8.26 -10.52
CA SER A 165 -2.96 -7.26 -10.47
C SER A 165 -4.32 -7.94 -10.68
N VAL A 166 -5.34 -7.52 -9.92
CA VAL A 166 -6.70 -8.04 -10.02
C VAL A 166 -7.57 -6.98 -10.67
N GLU A 167 -8.01 -7.29 -11.88
CA GLU A 167 -8.72 -6.34 -12.74
C GLU A 167 -10.03 -5.86 -12.12
N GLY A 168 -10.26 -4.53 -12.18
CA GLY A 168 -11.51 -3.89 -11.77
C GLY A 168 -11.76 -3.83 -10.25
N LYS A 169 -10.79 -4.23 -9.41
CA LYS A 169 -10.94 -4.23 -7.94
C LYS A 169 -10.35 -2.96 -7.31
N ASN A 170 -11.03 -2.47 -6.26
CA ASN A 170 -10.57 -1.37 -5.43
C ASN A 170 -9.58 -1.86 -4.35
N HIS A 171 -9.19 -0.96 -3.43
CA HIS A 171 -8.29 -1.29 -2.32
C HIS A 171 -8.81 -2.41 -1.40
N LEU A 172 -10.11 -2.56 -1.27
CA LEU A 172 -10.75 -3.63 -0.47
C LEU A 172 -11.01 -4.90 -1.28
N PHE A 173 -10.52 -4.97 -2.52
CA PHE A 173 -10.77 -6.08 -3.46
C PHE A 173 -12.26 -6.30 -3.78
N GLN A 174 -13.05 -5.24 -3.77
CA GLN A 174 -14.46 -5.23 -4.17
C GLN A 174 -14.59 -4.87 -5.65
N HIS A 175 -15.64 -5.36 -6.31
CA HIS A 175 -16.07 -4.82 -7.59
C HIS A 175 -16.47 -3.36 -7.42
N CYS A 176 -15.92 -2.48 -8.23
CA CYS A 176 -16.16 -1.05 -8.11
C CYS A 176 -16.21 -0.38 -9.48
N ARG A 177 -16.75 0.83 -9.51
CA ARG A 177 -16.80 1.63 -10.73
C ARG A 177 -15.56 2.53 -10.86
N THR A 178 -15.20 3.24 -9.80
CA THR A 178 -14.13 4.25 -9.80
C THR A 178 -12.96 3.91 -8.87
N GLY A 179 -13.16 3.01 -7.91
CA GLY A 179 -12.20 2.73 -6.83
C GLY A 179 -12.20 3.76 -5.71
N SER A 180 -13.06 4.79 -5.80
CA SER A 180 -13.17 5.82 -4.78
C SER A 180 -13.60 5.26 -3.43
N VAL A 181 -12.98 5.75 -2.35
CA VAL A 181 -13.35 5.43 -0.95
C VAL A 181 -14.84 5.73 -0.68
N ALA A 182 -15.43 6.70 -1.39
CA ALA A 182 -16.85 7.02 -1.26
C ALA A 182 -17.77 5.87 -1.68
N GLU A 183 -17.31 4.96 -2.57
CA GLU A 183 -18.09 3.80 -3.01
C GLU A 183 -18.18 2.70 -1.94
N TYR A 184 -17.25 2.62 -0.99
CA TYR A 184 -17.17 1.52 0.00
C TYR A 184 -18.47 1.32 0.79
N ARG A 185 -19.21 2.42 1.07
CA ARG A 185 -20.46 2.37 1.85
C ARG A 185 -21.65 1.81 1.06
N THR A 186 -21.53 1.75 -0.27
CA THR A 186 -22.60 1.31 -1.16
C THR A 186 -22.37 -0.07 -1.77
N ILE A 187 -21.19 -0.62 -1.57
CA ILE A 187 -20.82 -1.96 -2.03
C ILE A 187 -21.11 -2.95 -0.92
N GLU A 188 -22.00 -3.92 -1.18
CA GLU A 188 -22.42 -4.91 -0.19
C GLU A 188 -21.38 -6.01 0.03
N GLU A 189 -20.60 -6.37 -1.01
CA GLU A 189 -19.57 -7.40 -0.87
C GLU A 189 -18.39 -6.90 -0.02
N THR A 190 -17.83 -7.80 0.78
CA THR A 190 -16.62 -7.52 1.58
C THR A 190 -15.36 -7.67 0.74
N ILE A 191 -15.23 -8.77 0.03
CA ILE A 191 -14.16 -9.10 -0.92
C ILE A 191 -14.82 -9.87 -2.06
N ALA A 192 -14.42 -9.61 -3.30
CA ALA A 192 -14.94 -10.33 -4.46
C ALA A 192 -14.66 -11.85 -4.35
N PRO A 193 -15.65 -12.72 -4.59
CA PRO A 193 -15.51 -14.16 -4.43
C PRO A 193 -14.32 -14.75 -5.19
N GLU A 194 -14.07 -14.28 -6.41
CA GLU A 194 -12.93 -14.75 -7.23
C GLU A 194 -11.56 -14.44 -6.61
N VAL A 195 -11.46 -13.39 -5.79
CA VAL A 195 -10.23 -13.10 -5.05
C VAL A 195 -10.03 -14.10 -3.92
N LEU A 196 -11.10 -14.45 -3.21
CA LEU A 196 -11.06 -15.48 -2.17
C LEU A 196 -10.72 -16.85 -2.75
N GLU A 197 -11.30 -17.19 -3.91
CA GLU A 197 -11.03 -18.45 -4.63
C GLU A 197 -9.55 -18.48 -5.10
N LEU A 198 -9.01 -17.39 -5.62
CA LEU A 198 -7.62 -17.29 -6.03
C LEU A 198 -6.68 -17.54 -4.84
N ILE A 199 -6.94 -16.91 -3.69
CA ILE A 199 -6.14 -17.10 -2.48
C ILE A 199 -6.22 -18.55 -2.00
N ALA A 200 -7.44 -19.12 -1.93
CA ALA A 200 -7.67 -20.49 -1.47
C ALA A 200 -7.00 -21.51 -2.40
N SER A 201 -7.13 -21.35 -3.72
CA SER A 201 -6.50 -22.22 -4.71
C SER A 201 -4.97 -22.17 -4.60
N TRP A 202 -4.38 -20.96 -4.53
CA TRP A 202 -2.95 -20.82 -4.39
C TRP A 202 -2.41 -21.50 -3.12
N ILE A 203 -3.10 -21.32 -1.96
CA ILE A 203 -2.71 -21.99 -0.71
C ILE A 203 -2.84 -23.52 -0.85
N SER A 204 -3.93 -24.02 -1.47
CA SER A 204 -4.13 -25.46 -1.69
C SER A 204 -3.03 -26.07 -2.55
N GLU A 205 -2.61 -25.38 -3.61
CA GLU A 205 -1.51 -25.81 -4.49
C GLU A 205 -0.17 -25.87 -3.76
N LEU A 206 0.09 -24.97 -2.80
CA LEU A 206 1.34 -24.98 -2.02
C LEU A 206 1.54 -26.29 -1.25
N PHE A 207 0.45 -26.88 -0.76
CA PHE A 207 0.48 -28.04 0.14
C PHE A 207 -0.13 -29.30 -0.48
N SER A 208 -0.47 -29.26 -1.78
CA SER A 208 -1.09 -30.37 -2.51
C SER A 208 -2.32 -30.94 -1.78
N LEU A 209 -3.19 -30.02 -1.29
CA LEU A 209 -4.41 -30.34 -0.54
C LEU A 209 -5.59 -30.63 -1.48
#